data_942b5a87389e1b3e291edbb8c2a97d5e
#
_entry.id   942b5a87389e1b3e291edbb8c2a97d5e
#
_cell.length_a   1.000
_cell.length_b   1.000
_cell.length_c   1.000
_cell.angle_alpha   90.00
_cell.angle_beta   90.00
_cell.angle_gamma   90.00
#
_symmetry.space_group_name_H-M   'P 1'
#
loop_
_entity.id
_entity.type
_entity.pdbx_description
1 polymer ?
#
loop_
_entity_poly.entity_id
_entity_poly.type
_entity_poly.pdbx_seq_one_letter_code
_entity_poly.pdbx_strand_id
1 'polypeptide(L)'
;MQRLKAGDSAASAPTAQAIRFRLRLAGWVLLTAHLVLVGWLALRPLDVPWAAAANLTPLEGIKADLAYGPLGGARRIGEGLALLAPLGVLLPLVGGRLAPSPLAAWSSLARTAAVAVLFSVSIEMLQSAIPGRVVDVDSVLLSTAGVVLAHVAFVPALRSRLRRSQGPTPRITRVGLGPWTEVLSAVPREY
;
A
#
# COMPACT_ATOMS: atom_id res chain seq x y z
N MET A 1 -37.12 15.40 32.61
CA MET A 1 -37.05 15.52 31.14
C MET A 1 -35.62 15.30 30.61
N GLN A 2 -35.04 14.08 30.75
CA GLN A 2 -33.65 13.78 30.28
C GLN A 2 -33.50 12.34 29.74
N ARG A 3 -34.49 11.81 29.03
CA ARG A 3 -34.47 10.40 28.52
C ARG A 3 -34.41 10.27 26.99
N LEU A 4 -34.04 11.30 26.22
CA LEU A 4 -34.15 11.25 24.75
C LEU A 4 -32.83 11.50 23.98
N LYS A 5 -31.66 11.33 24.60
CA LYS A 5 -30.38 11.56 23.90
C LYS A 5 -29.41 10.36 23.84
N ALA A 6 -29.83 9.18 24.26
CA ALA A 6 -29.00 7.97 24.22
C ALA A 6 -29.16 7.13 22.95
N GLY A 7 -30.08 7.51 22.04
CA GLY A 7 -30.41 6.68 20.85
C GLY A 7 -29.54 6.88 19.62
N ASP A 8 -28.91 8.07 19.45
CA ASP A 8 -28.27 8.38 18.17
C ASP A 8 -26.78 7.99 18.03
N SER A 9 -26.15 7.67 19.15
CA SER A 9 -24.69 7.32 19.08
C SER A 9 -24.41 5.86 18.69
N ALA A 10 -25.40 4.99 18.74
CA ALA A 10 -25.21 3.57 18.41
C ALA A 10 -25.37 3.24 16.91
N ALA A 11 -25.99 4.12 16.13
CA ALA A 11 -26.27 3.86 14.72
C ALA A 11 -25.08 4.16 13.77
N SER A 12 -24.09 4.93 14.21
CA SER A 12 -22.94 5.31 13.35
C SER A 12 -21.78 4.30 13.33
N ALA A 13 -21.64 3.46 14.32
CA ALA A 13 -20.56 2.48 14.40
C ALA A 13 -20.66 1.35 13.34
N PRO A 14 -21.84 0.79 13.03
CA PRO A 14 -21.97 -0.27 12.01
C PRO A 14 -21.69 0.23 10.58
N THR A 15 -22.00 1.48 10.28
CA THR A 15 -21.75 2.06 8.95
C THR A 15 -20.26 2.26 8.66
N ALA A 16 -19.47 2.72 9.63
CA ALA A 16 -18.03 2.88 9.48
C ALA A 16 -17.31 1.53 9.30
N GLN A 17 -17.75 0.50 10.00
CA GLN A 17 -17.22 -0.86 9.86
C GLN A 17 -17.55 -1.45 8.49
N ALA A 18 -18.78 -1.27 8.01
CA ALA A 18 -19.21 -1.73 6.69
C ALA A 18 -18.41 -1.05 5.56
N ILE A 19 -18.12 0.25 5.67
CA ILE A 19 -17.30 0.99 4.69
C ILE A 19 -15.88 0.42 4.67
N ARG A 20 -15.24 0.20 5.81
CA ARG A 20 -13.90 -0.39 5.89
C ARG A 20 -13.85 -1.79 5.29
N PHE A 21 -14.87 -2.61 5.55
CA PHE A 21 -14.98 -3.94 4.97
C PHE A 21 -15.09 -3.89 3.45
N ARG A 22 -15.96 -3.03 2.91
CA ARG A 22 -16.12 -2.84 1.45
C ARG A 22 -14.82 -2.36 0.79
N LEU A 23 -14.10 -1.41 1.40
CA LEU A 23 -12.82 -0.92 0.89
C LEU A 23 -11.75 -2.03 0.87
N ARG A 24 -11.70 -2.87 1.89
CA ARG A 24 -10.78 -4.01 1.92
C ARG A 24 -11.15 -5.06 0.87
N LEU A 25 -12.42 -5.37 0.73
CA LEU A 25 -12.91 -6.31 -0.29
C LEU A 25 -12.58 -5.80 -1.70
N ALA A 26 -12.87 -4.53 -1.98
CA ALA A 26 -12.49 -3.91 -3.25
C ALA A 26 -10.97 -3.95 -3.47
N GLY A 27 -10.18 -3.70 -2.42
CA GLY A 27 -8.71 -3.82 -2.47
C GLY A 27 -8.26 -5.23 -2.83
N TRP A 28 -8.86 -6.27 -2.24
CA TRP A 28 -8.56 -7.67 -2.59
C TRP A 28 -8.93 -8.01 -4.03
N VAL A 29 -10.11 -7.59 -4.48
CA VAL A 29 -10.56 -7.81 -5.88
C VAL A 29 -9.60 -7.16 -6.87
N LEU A 30 -9.25 -5.89 -6.63
CA LEU A 30 -8.31 -5.15 -7.48
C LEU A 30 -6.91 -5.76 -7.46
N LEU A 31 -6.43 -6.19 -6.28
CA LEU A 31 -5.14 -6.86 -6.14
C LEU A 31 -5.11 -8.16 -6.94
N THR A 32 -6.12 -9.01 -6.78
CA THR A 32 -6.22 -10.28 -7.52
C THR A 32 -6.29 -10.03 -9.02
N ALA A 33 -7.14 -9.11 -9.47
CA ALA A 33 -7.25 -8.77 -10.89
C ALA A 33 -5.93 -8.26 -11.46
N HIS A 34 -5.22 -7.40 -10.70
CA HIS A 34 -3.91 -6.90 -11.12
C HIS A 34 -2.86 -8.01 -11.19
N LEU A 35 -2.79 -8.91 -10.20
CA LEU A 35 -1.84 -10.02 -10.22
C LEU A 35 -2.12 -11.01 -11.37
N VAL A 36 -3.39 -11.28 -11.67
CA VAL A 36 -3.78 -12.09 -12.83
C VAL A 36 -3.36 -11.42 -14.13
N LEU A 37 -3.58 -10.11 -14.26
CA LEU A 37 -3.17 -9.35 -15.43
C LEU A 37 -1.65 -9.35 -15.61
N VAL A 38 -0.90 -9.09 -14.55
CA VAL A 38 0.57 -9.11 -14.58
C VAL A 38 1.07 -10.52 -14.93
N GLY A 39 0.53 -11.55 -14.30
CA GLY A 39 0.89 -12.94 -14.61
C GLY A 39 0.63 -13.27 -16.08
N TRP A 40 -0.54 -12.90 -16.61
CA TRP A 40 -0.87 -13.11 -18.01
C TRP A 40 0.09 -12.35 -18.97
N LEU A 41 0.40 -11.08 -18.69
CA LEU A 41 1.33 -10.29 -19.50
C LEU A 41 2.76 -10.82 -19.42
N ALA A 42 3.19 -11.18 -18.21
CA ALA A 42 4.56 -11.60 -17.94
C ALA A 42 4.84 -13.01 -18.48
N LEU A 43 3.87 -13.94 -18.43
CA LEU A 43 4.07 -15.35 -18.73
C LEU A 43 3.64 -15.73 -20.16
N ARG A 44 3.17 -14.80 -20.97
CA ARG A 44 2.88 -15.11 -22.38
C ARG A 44 4.19 -15.35 -23.15
N PRO A 45 4.23 -16.39 -24.02
CA PRO A 45 5.37 -16.62 -24.88
C PRO A 45 5.63 -15.43 -25.80
N LEU A 46 6.89 -15.18 -26.14
CA LEU A 46 7.29 -14.23 -27.16
C LEU A 46 7.67 -15.01 -28.43
N ASP A 47 7.02 -14.66 -29.53
CA ASP A 47 7.37 -15.18 -30.86
C ASP A 47 8.59 -14.41 -31.39
N VAL A 48 9.74 -14.70 -30.81
CA VAL A 48 11.01 -14.12 -31.24
C VAL A 48 11.91 -15.23 -31.79
N PRO A 49 12.56 -15.06 -32.96
CA PRO A 49 13.40 -16.06 -33.59
C PRO A 49 14.75 -16.29 -32.87
N TRP A 50 15.07 -15.44 -31.92
CA TRP A 50 16.29 -15.52 -31.10
C TRP A 50 15.98 -15.15 -29.64
N ALA A 51 16.63 -15.83 -28.71
CA ALA A 51 16.66 -15.43 -27.31
C ALA A 51 17.76 -14.37 -27.13
N ALA A 52 17.43 -13.24 -26.47
CA ALA A 52 18.44 -12.32 -26.00
C ALA A 52 19.30 -12.98 -24.90
N ALA A 53 20.51 -12.46 -24.65
CA ALA A 53 21.29 -12.89 -23.50
C ALA A 53 20.62 -12.43 -22.21
N ALA A 54 20.75 -13.23 -21.13
CA ALA A 54 20.27 -12.81 -19.80
C ALA A 54 21.02 -11.52 -19.35
N ASN A 55 20.26 -10.54 -18.86
CA ASN A 55 20.85 -9.34 -18.29
C ASN A 55 21.01 -9.52 -16.78
N LEU A 56 22.22 -9.84 -16.35
CA LEU A 56 22.58 -9.97 -14.93
C LEU A 56 23.36 -8.77 -14.40
N THR A 57 23.65 -7.80 -15.25
CA THR A 57 24.39 -6.58 -14.88
C THR A 57 23.40 -5.45 -14.57
N PRO A 58 23.31 -4.98 -13.33
CA PRO A 58 22.40 -3.90 -12.98
C PRO A 58 22.64 -2.63 -13.81
N LEU A 59 21.54 -1.98 -14.22
CA LEU A 59 21.49 -0.73 -15.00
C LEU A 59 21.95 -0.83 -16.47
N GLU A 60 22.36 -1.97 -16.96
CA GLU A 60 22.79 -2.13 -18.34
C GLU A 60 21.61 -2.07 -19.31
N GLY A 61 20.52 -2.77 -18.99
CA GLY A 61 19.27 -2.70 -19.76
C GLY A 61 18.66 -1.29 -19.73
N ILE A 62 18.69 -0.63 -18.58
CA ILE A 62 18.21 0.76 -18.43
C ILE A 62 19.05 1.72 -19.32
N LYS A 63 20.38 1.55 -19.35
CA LYS A 63 21.25 2.34 -20.24
C LYS A 63 20.94 2.08 -21.70
N ALA A 64 20.73 0.81 -22.08
CA ALA A 64 20.34 0.43 -23.42
C ALA A 64 18.99 1.05 -23.81
N ASP A 65 18.02 1.05 -22.91
CA ASP A 65 16.72 1.70 -23.13
C ASP A 65 16.85 3.21 -23.35
N LEU A 66 17.71 3.88 -22.61
CA LEU A 66 17.99 5.31 -22.79
C LEU A 66 18.63 5.62 -24.15
N ALA A 67 19.36 4.68 -24.74
CA ALA A 67 19.95 4.82 -26.07
C ALA A 67 18.91 4.89 -27.20
N TYR A 68 17.66 4.45 -26.96
CA TYR A 68 16.55 4.63 -27.91
C TYR A 68 16.01 6.06 -27.99
N GLY A 69 16.67 7.01 -27.34
CA GLY A 69 16.28 8.42 -27.31
C GLY A 69 15.30 8.73 -26.16
N PRO A 70 15.03 10.03 -25.91
CA PRO A 70 14.31 10.46 -24.71
C PRO A 70 12.89 9.85 -24.59
N LEU A 71 12.15 9.81 -25.67
CA LEU A 71 10.77 9.30 -25.66
C LEU A 71 10.73 7.75 -25.58
N GLY A 72 11.61 7.08 -26.35
CA GLY A 72 11.70 5.62 -26.36
C GLY A 72 12.14 5.08 -25.00
N GLY A 73 13.20 5.66 -24.43
CA GLY A 73 13.71 5.29 -23.10
C GLY A 73 12.69 5.57 -22.00
N ALA A 74 12.08 6.76 -21.99
CA ALA A 74 11.06 7.11 -21.00
C ALA A 74 9.86 6.14 -21.04
N ARG A 75 9.43 5.71 -22.23
CA ARG A 75 8.34 4.75 -22.38
C ARG A 75 8.71 3.39 -21.79
N ARG A 76 9.87 2.82 -22.16
CA ARG A 76 10.31 1.48 -21.69
C ARG A 76 10.53 1.45 -20.19
N ILE A 77 11.25 2.45 -19.67
CA ILE A 77 11.45 2.60 -18.22
C ILE A 77 10.11 2.80 -17.52
N GLY A 78 9.22 3.62 -18.07
CA GLY A 78 7.88 3.84 -17.55
C GLY A 78 7.01 2.58 -17.52
N GLU A 79 7.08 1.75 -18.55
CA GLU A 79 6.40 0.44 -18.60
C GLU A 79 6.91 -0.49 -17.49
N GLY A 80 8.24 -0.57 -17.27
CA GLY A 80 8.85 -1.34 -16.20
C GLY A 80 8.42 -0.84 -14.80
N LEU A 81 8.43 0.47 -14.58
CA LEU A 81 7.95 1.08 -13.35
C LEU A 81 6.46 0.84 -13.11
N ALA A 82 5.64 0.90 -14.15
CA ALA A 82 4.18 0.79 -14.05
C ALA A 82 3.71 -0.65 -13.76
N LEU A 83 4.47 -1.65 -14.17
CA LEU A 83 4.06 -3.06 -14.14
C LEU A 83 3.58 -3.49 -12.75
N LEU A 84 4.34 -3.25 -11.70
CA LEU A 84 3.99 -3.60 -10.32
C LEU A 84 3.60 -2.40 -9.45
N ALA A 85 3.65 -1.16 -9.97
CA ALA A 85 3.32 0.05 -9.20
C ALA A 85 1.99 -0.01 -8.42
N PRO A 86 0.88 -0.58 -8.94
CA PRO A 86 -0.36 -0.71 -8.20
C PRO A 86 -0.23 -1.45 -6.87
N LEU A 87 0.73 -2.40 -6.73
CA LEU A 87 0.99 -3.09 -5.46
C LEU A 87 1.39 -2.12 -4.35
N GLY A 88 2.08 -1.03 -4.69
CA GLY A 88 2.48 0.01 -3.73
C GLY A 88 1.32 0.64 -2.97
N VAL A 89 0.13 0.65 -3.56
CA VAL A 89 -1.10 1.17 -2.97
C VAL A 89 -2.01 0.05 -2.47
N LEU A 90 -2.17 -1.02 -3.24
CA LEU A 90 -3.11 -2.09 -2.94
C LEU A 90 -2.71 -2.90 -1.70
N LEU A 91 -1.42 -3.20 -1.52
CA LEU A 91 -0.94 -3.96 -0.36
C LEU A 91 -1.23 -3.25 0.98
N PRO A 92 -0.92 -1.95 1.16
CA PRO A 92 -1.30 -1.22 2.38
C PRO A 92 -2.82 -1.12 2.57
N LEU A 93 -3.58 -0.96 1.49
CA LEU A 93 -5.04 -0.87 1.53
C LEU A 93 -5.67 -2.16 2.05
N VAL A 94 -5.25 -3.29 1.51
CA VAL A 94 -5.72 -4.62 1.93
C VAL A 94 -5.26 -4.94 3.35
N GLY A 95 -4.02 -4.60 3.70
CA GLY A 95 -3.45 -4.82 5.03
C GLY A 95 -4.14 -4.06 6.16
N GLY A 96 -4.95 -3.05 5.85
CA GLY A 96 -5.70 -2.24 6.83
C GLY A 96 -4.82 -1.48 7.83
N ARG A 97 -3.50 -1.48 7.64
CA ARG A 97 -2.51 -0.88 8.54
C ARG A 97 -2.17 0.56 8.13
N LEU A 98 -3.18 1.41 8.21
CA LEU A 98 -3.05 2.85 7.93
C LEU A 98 -2.69 3.63 9.21
N ALA A 99 -1.88 3.01 10.10
CA ALA A 99 -1.50 3.61 11.38
C ALA A 99 -0.78 4.96 11.20
N PRO A 100 -1.00 5.93 12.10
CA PRO A 100 -0.53 7.31 11.92
C PRO A 100 0.93 7.55 12.33
N SER A 101 1.64 6.55 12.87
CA SER A 101 3.02 6.75 13.35
C SER A 101 4.06 6.71 12.22
N PRO A 102 5.16 7.49 12.31
CA PRO A 102 6.24 7.45 11.33
C PRO A 102 6.87 6.07 11.18
N LEU A 103 7.10 5.37 12.30
CA LEU A 103 7.63 4.01 12.31
C LEU A 103 6.72 3.02 11.58
N ALA A 104 5.39 3.14 11.75
CA ALA A 104 4.43 2.33 11.01
C ALA A 104 4.43 2.64 9.52
N ALA A 105 4.74 3.89 9.12
CA ALA A 105 4.88 4.26 7.72
C ALA A 105 6.11 3.59 7.09
N TRP A 106 7.27 3.66 7.74
CA TRP A 106 8.49 3.01 7.28
C TRP A 106 8.38 1.48 7.24
N SER A 107 7.81 0.86 8.27
CA SER A 107 7.59 -0.59 8.28
C SER A 107 6.59 -1.04 7.21
N SER A 108 5.61 -0.21 6.87
CA SER A 108 4.68 -0.46 5.75
C SER A 108 5.42 -0.41 4.42
N LEU A 109 6.25 0.63 4.19
CA LEU A 109 7.05 0.77 2.98
C LEU A 109 8.02 -0.41 2.81
N ALA A 110 8.78 -0.74 3.85
CA ALA A 110 9.76 -1.83 3.82
C ALA A 110 9.11 -3.18 3.49
N ARG A 111 7.95 -3.49 4.11
CA ARG A 111 7.20 -4.72 3.78
C ARG A 111 6.67 -4.72 2.36
N THR A 112 6.14 -3.59 1.90
CA THR A 112 5.62 -3.47 0.54
C THR A 112 6.74 -3.63 -0.48
N ALA A 113 7.90 -3.03 -0.25
CA ALA A 113 9.08 -3.19 -1.10
C ALA A 113 9.60 -4.64 -1.09
N ALA A 114 9.69 -5.27 0.09
CA ALA A 114 10.12 -6.67 0.20
C ALA A 114 9.17 -7.62 -0.57
N VAL A 115 7.85 -7.44 -0.44
CA VAL A 115 6.87 -8.22 -1.21
C VAL A 115 7.03 -7.97 -2.70
N ALA A 116 7.29 -6.72 -3.13
CA ALA A 116 7.51 -6.39 -4.53
C ALA A 116 8.75 -7.08 -5.10
N VAL A 117 9.87 -7.06 -4.37
CA VAL A 117 11.11 -7.76 -4.76
C VAL A 117 10.86 -9.26 -4.91
N LEU A 118 10.26 -9.88 -3.88
CA LEU A 118 9.98 -11.32 -3.92
C LEU A 118 9.07 -11.69 -5.10
N PHE A 119 8.04 -10.88 -5.34
CA PHE A 119 7.10 -11.11 -6.43
C PHE A 119 7.77 -10.92 -7.80
N SER A 120 8.56 -9.85 -7.96
CA SER A 120 9.30 -9.58 -9.19
C SER A 120 10.32 -10.68 -9.49
N VAL A 121 11.12 -11.09 -8.51
CA VAL A 121 12.05 -12.22 -8.67
C VAL A 121 11.31 -13.51 -9.02
N SER A 122 10.15 -13.77 -8.40
CA SER A 122 9.35 -14.95 -8.75
C SER A 122 8.86 -14.92 -10.20
N ILE A 123 8.47 -13.76 -10.71
CA ILE A 123 8.10 -13.58 -12.12
C ILE A 123 9.30 -13.87 -13.01
N GLU A 124 10.49 -13.31 -12.73
CA GLU A 124 11.70 -13.57 -13.52
C GLU A 124 12.08 -15.06 -13.54
N MET A 125 11.98 -15.73 -12.39
CA MET A 125 12.21 -17.18 -12.32
C MET A 125 11.20 -17.97 -13.16
N LEU A 126 9.92 -17.62 -13.12
CA LEU A 126 8.90 -18.25 -13.96
C LEU A 126 9.12 -17.97 -15.44
N GLN A 127 9.53 -16.76 -15.80
CA GLN A 127 9.82 -16.36 -17.18
C GLN A 127 11.01 -17.13 -17.75
N SER A 128 12.00 -17.48 -16.95
CA SER A 128 13.16 -18.27 -17.42
C SER A 128 12.78 -19.66 -17.97
N ALA A 129 11.60 -20.17 -17.61
CA ALA A 129 11.07 -21.41 -18.15
C ALA A 129 10.27 -21.24 -19.46
N ILE A 130 10.10 -20.01 -19.95
CA ILE A 130 9.29 -19.69 -21.13
C ILE A 130 10.20 -19.43 -22.33
N PRO A 131 9.97 -20.07 -23.47
CA PRO A 131 10.74 -19.80 -24.68
C PRO A 131 10.73 -18.33 -25.07
N GLY A 132 11.90 -17.78 -25.41
CA GLY A 132 12.06 -16.37 -25.80
C GLY A 132 12.13 -15.37 -24.65
N ARG A 133 12.02 -15.85 -23.39
CA ARG A 133 12.19 -15.03 -22.19
C ARG A 133 13.53 -15.31 -21.53
N VAL A 134 14.15 -14.27 -20.99
CA VAL A 134 15.42 -14.34 -20.24
C VAL A 134 15.32 -13.54 -18.96
N VAL A 135 16.12 -13.90 -17.97
CA VAL A 135 16.17 -13.19 -16.68
C VAL A 135 16.75 -11.79 -16.90
N ASP A 136 16.10 -10.79 -16.32
CA ASP A 136 16.51 -9.39 -16.38
C ASP A 136 16.45 -8.73 -15.00
N VAL A 137 17.64 -8.44 -14.43
CA VAL A 137 17.77 -7.78 -13.12
C VAL A 137 17.19 -6.37 -13.13
N ASP A 138 17.26 -5.65 -14.25
CA ASP A 138 16.72 -4.30 -14.36
C ASP A 138 15.20 -4.28 -14.33
N SER A 139 14.55 -5.30 -14.82
CA SER A 139 13.10 -5.52 -14.65
C SER A 139 12.72 -5.57 -13.16
N VAL A 140 13.48 -6.30 -12.34
CA VAL A 140 13.26 -6.37 -10.87
C VAL A 140 13.48 -5.01 -10.23
N LEU A 141 14.52 -4.29 -10.63
CA LEU A 141 14.82 -2.95 -10.10
C LEU A 141 13.72 -1.95 -10.43
N LEU A 142 13.30 -1.87 -11.70
CA LEU A 142 12.25 -0.97 -12.16
C LEU A 142 10.91 -1.28 -11.51
N SER A 143 10.51 -2.54 -11.48
CA SER A 143 9.25 -2.95 -10.85
C SER A 143 9.21 -2.61 -9.36
N THR A 144 10.30 -2.86 -8.64
CA THR A 144 10.42 -2.50 -7.22
C THR A 144 10.41 -0.99 -7.01
N ALA A 145 11.16 -0.24 -7.83
CA ALA A 145 11.16 1.22 -7.79
C ALA A 145 9.76 1.80 -8.05
N GLY A 146 9.03 1.25 -9.02
CA GLY A 146 7.65 1.63 -9.31
C GLY A 146 6.72 1.45 -8.11
N VAL A 147 6.83 0.32 -7.42
CA VAL A 147 6.05 0.06 -6.18
C VAL A 147 6.40 1.05 -5.07
N VAL A 148 7.68 1.32 -4.85
CA VAL A 148 8.15 2.28 -3.85
C VAL A 148 7.64 3.69 -4.16
N LEU A 149 7.79 4.14 -5.41
CA LEU A 149 7.30 5.45 -5.85
C LEU A 149 5.79 5.58 -5.68
N ALA A 150 5.02 4.59 -6.10
CA ALA A 150 3.57 4.58 -5.92
C ALA A 150 3.18 4.58 -4.43
N HIS A 151 3.88 3.83 -3.58
CA HIS A 151 3.65 3.84 -2.13
C HIS A 151 3.87 5.22 -1.53
N VAL A 152 5.01 5.84 -1.82
CA VAL A 152 5.37 7.16 -1.27
C VAL A 152 4.45 8.26 -1.78
N ALA A 153 4.04 8.21 -3.05
CA ALA A 153 3.18 9.22 -3.66
C ALA A 153 1.73 9.13 -3.16
N PHE A 154 1.16 7.92 -3.10
CA PHE A 154 -0.28 7.76 -2.91
C PHE A 154 -0.70 7.39 -1.49
N VAL A 155 0.10 6.62 -0.75
CA VAL A 155 -0.30 6.14 0.59
C VAL A 155 -0.47 7.27 1.61
N PRO A 156 0.37 8.32 1.68
CA PRO A 156 0.14 9.45 2.57
C PRO A 156 -1.14 10.23 2.22
N ALA A 157 -1.40 10.44 0.93
CA ALA A 157 -2.62 11.12 0.46
C ALA A 157 -3.88 10.30 0.79
N LEU A 158 -3.84 8.98 0.60
CA LEU A 158 -4.93 8.09 0.95
C LEU A 158 -5.19 8.10 2.47
N ARG A 159 -4.15 8.05 3.27
CA ARG A 159 -4.24 8.15 4.75
C ARG A 159 -4.88 9.47 5.19
N SER A 160 -4.51 10.58 4.59
CA SER A 160 -5.06 11.90 4.94
C SER A 160 -6.54 12.00 4.60
N ARG A 161 -6.95 11.47 3.45
CA ARG A 161 -8.36 11.43 3.02
C ARG A 161 -9.21 10.56 3.95
N LEU A 162 -8.74 9.35 4.28
CA LEU A 162 -9.46 8.45 5.18
C LEU A 162 -9.59 8.99 6.61
N ARG A 163 -8.62 9.79 7.08
CA ARG A 163 -8.74 10.47 8.38
C ARG A 163 -9.79 11.58 8.38
N ARG A 164 -9.88 12.35 7.31
CA ARG A 164 -10.89 13.42 7.19
C ARG A 164 -12.32 12.86 7.21
N SER A 165 -12.54 11.68 6.63
CA SER A 165 -13.85 11.02 6.62
C SER A 165 -14.23 10.35 7.96
N GLN A 166 -13.32 10.24 8.94
CA GLN A 166 -13.62 9.64 10.25
C GLN A 166 -14.14 10.64 11.29
N GLY A 167 -14.27 11.92 10.96
CA GLY A 167 -14.68 12.99 11.88
C GLY A 167 -13.64 13.26 12.97
N PRO A 168 -13.81 14.34 13.77
CA PRO A 168 -12.96 14.56 14.92
C PRO A 168 -13.18 13.43 15.93
N THR A 169 -12.11 12.72 16.28
CA THR A 169 -12.12 11.78 17.40
C THR A 169 -12.63 12.53 18.63
N PRO A 170 -13.68 12.05 19.32
CA PRO A 170 -14.10 12.71 20.55
C PRO A 170 -12.87 12.79 21.46
N ARG A 171 -12.40 13.99 21.72
CA ARG A 171 -11.43 14.21 22.78
C ARG A 171 -12.13 13.74 24.05
N ILE A 172 -11.64 12.69 24.66
CA ILE A 172 -11.97 12.35 26.01
C ILE A 172 -11.46 13.55 26.81
N THR A 173 -12.35 14.52 27.02
CA THR A 173 -12.11 15.58 28.02
C THR A 173 -11.81 14.80 29.29
N ARG A 174 -10.63 15.02 29.87
CA ARG A 174 -10.28 14.43 31.16
C ARG A 174 -11.55 14.43 32.00
N VAL A 175 -12.03 13.25 32.36
CA VAL A 175 -13.06 13.15 33.40
C VAL A 175 -12.42 13.82 34.59
N GLY A 176 -12.85 15.06 34.88
CA GLY A 176 -12.37 15.78 36.03
C GLY A 176 -12.63 14.90 37.26
N LEU A 177 -11.68 14.82 38.13
CA LEU A 177 -11.81 14.15 39.44
C LEU A 177 -12.83 14.89 40.36
N GLY A 178 -13.82 15.57 39.74
CA GLY A 178 -14.81 16.39 40.41
C GLY A 178 -15.54 15.75 41.57
N PRO A 179 -16.01 14.48 41.50
CA PRO A 179 -16.71 13.89 42.66
C PRO A 179 -15.81 13.59 43.86
N TRP A 180 -14.54 13.31 43.62
CA TRP A 180 -13.63 12.87 44.68
C TRP A 180 -12.97 14.01 45.45
N THR A 181 -12.84 15.19 44.83
CA THR A 181 -12.32 16.38 45.51
C THR A 181 -13.33 16.90 46.54
N GLU A 182 -14.64 16.81 46.29
CA GLU A 182 -15.69 17.18 47.28
C GLU A 182 -15.71 16.21 48.46
N VAL A 183 -15.57 14.91 48.23
CA VAL A 183 -15.55 13.90 49.30
C VAL A 183 -14.34 14.07 50.20
N LEU A 184 -13.17 14.39 49.64
CA LEU A 184 -11.94 14.63 50.41
C LEU A 184 -11.96 15.95 51.19
N SER A 185 -12.73 16.95 50.77
CA SER A 185 -12.91 18.20 51.51
C SER A 185 -13.96 18.13 52.61
N ALA A 186 -14.81 17.11 52.59
CA ALA A 186 -15.88 16.90 53.57
C ALA A 186 -15.45 16.07 54.81
N VAL A 187 -14.19 15.60 54.88
CA VAL A 187 -13.68 14.91 56.05
C VAL A 187 -13.42 15.91 57.17
N PRO A 188 -14.15 15.88 58.33
CA PRO A 188 -13.89 16.76 59.46
C PRO A 188 -12.47 16.49 59.99
N ARG A 189 -11.67 17.53 60.11
CA ARG A 189 -10.40 17.47 60.82
C ARG A 189 -10.72 17.59 62.31
N GLU A 190 -10.87 16.48 62.95
CA GLU A 190 -10.89 16.43 64.41
C GLU A 190 -9.42 16.60 64.89
N TYR A 191 -9.22 17.65 65.69
CA TYR A 191 -8.03 17.86 66.48
C TYR A 191 -8.20 17.26 67.84
#